data_e04bb89389aa5df9132b6cf4bbae8c33
#
_entry.id   e04bb89389aa5df9132b6cf4bbae8c33
#
_cell.length_a   1.000
_cell.length_b   1.000
_cell.length_c   1.000
_cell.angle_alpha   90.00
_cell.angle_beta   90.00
_cell.angle_gamma   90.00
#
_symmetry.space_group_name_H-M   'P 1'
#
loop_
_entity.id
_entity.type
_entity.pdbx_description
1 polymer ?
#
loop_
_entity_poly.entity_id
_entity_poly.type
_entity_poly.pdbx_seq_one_letter_code
_entity_poly.pdbx_strand_id
1 'polypeptide(L)'
;MTVTTITDAELAPKDYASDQEVRWCPGCGDYAILKAVQKALAELGARRERTVFVSGIGCAARFPYYLSTYGFHTIHGRAPTIATGIKLANPELDVWVITGDGDGLSIGGNHMLHVLRRNVDLQIGRASCRERV
;
A
#
# COMPACT_ATOMS: atom_id res chain seq x y z
N MET A 1 12.99 32.29 3.63
CA MET A 1 12.98 31.31 2.54
C MET A 1 11.59 30.71 2.48
N THR A 2 10.75 31.28 1.67
CA THR A 2 9.45 30.67 1.40
C THR A 2 9.73 29.37 0.70
N VAL A 3 9.64 28.29 1.45
CA VAL A 3 9.32 27.03 0.83
C VAL A 3 8.06 27.33 0.04
N THR A 4 8.20 27.37 -1.26
CA THR A 4 7.05 27.30 -2.11
C THR A 4 6.40 26.01 -1.66
N THR A 5 5.44 26.11 -0.78
CA THR A 5 4.44 25.08 -0.71
C THR A 5 4.03 24.95 -2.15
N ILE A 6 4.53 23.91 -2.79
CA ILE A 6 3.80 23.35 -3.87
C ILE A 6 2.44 23.24 -3.22
N THR A 7 1.61 24.21 -3.49
CA THR A 7 0.23 24.19 -3.06
C THR A 7 -0.15 22.76 -3.30
N ASP A 8 -0.65 22.10 -2.28
CA ASP A 8 -1.24 20.79 -2.42
C ASP A 8 -2.36 20.98 -3.43
N ALA A 9 -1.95 21.16 -4.69
CA ALA A 9 -2.84 21.17 -5.81
C ALA A 9 -3.55 19.85 -5.68
N GLU A 10 -4.85 19.89 -5.49
CA GLU A 10 -5.66 18.72 -5.31
C GLU A 10 -5.24 17.69 -6.34
N LEU A 11 -4.50 16.68 -5.90
CA LEU A 11 -4.03 15.64 -6.78
C LEU A 11 -5.25 14.82 -7.21
N ALA A 12 -5.37 14.66 -8.52
CA ALA A 12 -6.40 13.79 -9.07
C ALA A 12 -5.99 12.32 -8.87
N PRO A 13 -6.92 11.37 -8.88
CA PRO A 13 -6.58 9.95 -8.75
C PRO A 13 -5.48 9.48 -9.71
N LYS A 14 -5.47 10.00 -10.93
CA LYS A 14 -4.45 9.70 -11.94
C LYS A 14 -3.03 10.11 -11.55
N ASP A 15 -2.89 11.10 -10.68
CA ASP A 15 -1.59 11.60 -10.25
C ASP A 15 -0.90 10.64 -9.28
N TYR A 16 -1.66 9.72 -8.72
CA TYR A 16 -1.13 8.63 -7.90
C TYR A 16 -0.75 7.39 -8.70
N ALA A 17 -1.06 7.35 -10.00
CA ALA A 17 -0.66 6.25 -10.87
C ALA A 17 0.79 6.42 -11.30
N SER A 18 1.53 5.31 -11.30
CA SER A 18 2.88 5.26 -11.87
C SER A 18 2.84 5.14 -13.40
N ASP A 19 4.00 5.18 -14.02
CA ASP A 19 4.17 4.98 -15.47
C ASP A 19 4.15 3.50 -15.87
N GLN A 20 4.01 2.58 -14.92
CA GLN A 20 4.00 1.15 -15.17
C GLN A 20 2.64 0.67 -15.69
N GLU A 21 2.68 -0.20 -16.68
CA GLU A 21 1.49 -0.90 -17.15
C GLU A 21 0.98 -1.86 -16.09
N VAL A 22 -0.30 -1.71 -15.73
CA VAL A 22 -0.91 -2.56 -14.71
C VAL A 22 -1.19 -3.94 -15.29
N ARG A 23 -0.63 -4.99 -14.68
CA ARG A 23 -0.68 -6.37 -15.17
C ARG A 23 -1.20 -7.32 -14.11
N TRP A 24 -2.52 -7.49 -14.12
CA TRP A 24 -3.20 -8.58 -13.41
C TRP A 24 -4.01 -9.41 -14.41
N CYS A 25 -4.59 -10.49 -13.95
CA CYS A 25 -5.45 -11.32 -14.78
C CYS A 25 -6.68 -10.56 -15.26
N PRO A 26 -7.19 -10.82 -16.47
CA PRO A 26 -8.45 -10.22 -16.92
C PRO A 26 -9.59 -10.50 -15.94
N GLY A 27 -10.32 -9.44 -15.56
CA GLY A 27 -11.40 -9.54 -14.58
C GLY A 27 -10.94 -9.63 -13.12
N CYS A 28 -9.65 -9.48 -12.84
CA CYS A 28 -9.14 -9.50 -11.48
C CYS A 28 -9.66 -8.30 -10.67
N GLY A 29 -10.11 -8.56 -9.45
CA GLY A 29 -10.60 -7.52 -8.53
C GLY A 29 -9.54 -6.51 -8.12
N ASP A 30 -8.27 -6.84 -8.24
CA ASP A 30 -7.16 -5.94 -7.89
C ASP A 30 -7.15 -4.67 -8.75
N TYR A 31 -7.65 -4.71 -9.98
CA TYR A 31 -7.83 -3.51 -10.80
C TYR A 31 -8.78 -2.50 -10.15
N ALA A 32 -9.90 -2.98 -9.65
CA ALA A 32 -10.88 -2.14 -8.99
C ALA A 32 -10.35 -1.61 -7.65
N ILE A 33 -9.62 -2.43 -6.92
CA ILE A 33 -9.01 -2.05 -5.65
C ILE A 33 -7.95 -0.96 -5.87
N LEU A 34 -7.11 -1.09 -6.88
CA LEU A 34 -6.11 -0.08 -7.22
C LEU A 34 -6.77 1.27 -7.53
N LYS A 35 -7.82 1.27 -8.34
CA LYS A 35 -8.58 2.50 -8.65
C LYS A 35 -9.23 3.09 -7.40
N ALA A 36 -9.79 2.25 -6.54
CA ALA A 36 -10.40 2.70 -5.29
C ALA A 36 -9.35 3.32 -4.36
N VAL A 37 -8.17 2.75 -4.27
CA VAL A 37 -7.06 3.29 -3.46
C VAL A 37 -6.61 4.65 -4.02
N GLN A 38 -6.41 4.75 -5.32
CA GLN A 38 -6.03 6.03 -5.96
C GLN A 38 -7.08 7.12 -5.71
N LYS A 39 -8.36 6.77 -5.80
CA LYS A 39 -9.45 7.68 -5.50
C LYS A 39 -9.47 8.09 -4.02
N ALA A 40 -9.30 7.14 -3.12
CA ALA A 40 -9.25 7.41 -1.69
C ALA A 40 -8.08 8.32 -1.32
N LEU A 41 -6.90 8.11 -1.90
CA LEU A 41 -5.74 8.97 -1.68
C LEU A 41 -6.01 10.40 -2.15
N ALA A 42 -6.67 10.56 -3.29
CA ALA A 42 -7.04 11.87 -3.81
C ALA A 42 -8.07 12.57 -2.90
N GLU A 43 -9.09 11.85 -2.43
CA GLU A 43 -10.12 12.38 -1.54
C GLU A 43 -9.54 12.77 -0.17
N LEU A 44 -8.56 12.04 0.32
CA LEU A 44 -7.88 12.33 1.59
C LEU A 44 -6.85 13.45 1.45
N GLY A 45 -6.54 13.89 0.23
CA GLY A 45 -5.47 14.85 0.01
C GLY A 45 -4.09 14.31 0.41
N ALA A 46 -3.86 13.01 0.25
CA ALA A 46 -2.63 12.36 0.66
C ALA A 46 -1.43 12.90 -0.11
N ARG A 47 -0.34 13.19 0.59
CA ARG A 47 0.90 13.66 -0.01
C ARG A 47 1.70 12.46 -0.48
N ARG A 48 2.11 12.45 -1.74
CA ARG A 48 2.86 11.34 -2.33
C ARG A 48 4.19 11.09 -1.60
N GLU A 49 4.84 12.15 -1.16
CA GLU A 49 6.13 12.09 -0.45
C GLU A 49 6.00 11.65 1.01
N ARG A 50 4.79 11.54 1.53
CA ARG A 50 4.52 11.05 2.90
C ARG A 50 3.76 9.74 2.93
N THR A 51 3.44 9.20 1.78
CA THR A 51 2.69 7.97 1.65
C THR A 51 3.61 6.85 1.20
N VAL A 52 3.59 5.74 1.92
CA VAL A 52 4.44 4.58 1.66
C VAL A 52 3.58 3.34 1.58
N PHE A 53 3.72 2.60 0.49
CA PHE A 53 3.09 1.30 0.31
C PHE A 53 4.11 0.19 0.49
N VAL A 54 3.82 -0.74 1.37
CA VAL A 54 4.70 -1.88 1.69
C VAL A 54 3.96 -3.15 1.32
N SER A 55 4.59 -4.00 0.55
CA SER A 55 3.99 -5.25 0.14
C SER A 55 4.92 -6.44 0.38
N GLY A 56 4.31 -7.61 0.56
CA GLY A 56 5.02 -8.90 0.56
C GLY A 56 5.19 -9.43 -0.85
N ILE A 57 4.78 -10.66 -1.07
CA ILE A 57 4.85 -11.35 -2.37
C ILE A 57 3.47 -11.90 -2.74
N GLY A 58 3.15 -11.79 -3.99
CA GLY A 58 1.88 -12.26 -4.58
C GLY A 58 1.30 -11.25 -5.56
N CYS A 59 0.12 -11.51 -6.09
CA CYS A 59 -0.50 -10.63 -7.09
C CYS A 59 -0.81 -9.25 -6.52
N ALA A 60 -1.35 -9.19 -5.31
CA ALA A 60 -1.62 -7.94 -4.60
C ALA A 60 -0.33 -7.16 -4.30
N ALA A 61 0.78 -7.86 -4.11
CA ALA A 61 2.07 -7.25 -3.78
C ALA A 61 2.65 -6.38 -4.91
N ARG A 62 2.01 -6.34 -6.07
CA ARG A 62 2.39 -5.46 -7.18
C ARG A 62 1.96 -4.01 -6.99
N PHE A 63 1.11 -3.73 -6.00
CA PHE A 63 0.60 -2.37 -5.77
C PHE A 63 1.67 -1.28 -5.76
N PRO A 64 2.82 -1.44 -5.07
CA PRO A 64 3.83 -0.39 -5.07
C PRO A 64 4.38 -0.04 -6.46
N TYR A 65 4.37 -0.96 -7.42
CA TYR A 65 4.77 -0.67 -8.80
C TYR A 65 3.81 0.29 -9.50
N TYR A 66 2.54 0.26 -9.13
CA TYR A 66 1.47 0.95 -9.84
C TYR A 66 1.08 2.27 -9.21
N LEU A 67 1.74 2.63 -8.12
CA LEU A 67 1.47 3.87 -7.38
C LEU A 67 2.69 4.79 -7.43
N SER A 68 2.43 6.08 -7.62
CA SER A 68 3.44 7.14 -7.61
C SER A 68 3.64 7.68 -6.19
N THR A 69 3.92 6.77 -5.27
CA THR A 69 4.27 7.05 -3.87
C THR A 69 5.60 6.37 -3.56
N TYR A 70 6.08 6.48 -2.34
CA TYR A 70 7.16 5.59 -1.91
C TYR A 70 6.62 4.16 -1.78
N GLY A 71 7.48 3.19 -2.06
CA GLY A 71 7.07 1.81 -2.01
C GLY A 71 8.22 0.88 -1.66
N PHE A 72 7.87 -0.19 -0.96
CA PHE A 72 8.80 -1.27 -0.61
C PHE A 72 8.19 -2.61 -1.00
N HIS A 73 8.92 -3.38 -1.79
CA HIS A 73 8.68 -4.79 -1.98
C HIS A 73 9.51 -5.54 -0.97
N THR A 74 8.88 -6.38 -0.16
CA THR A 74 9.56 -7.12 0.90
C THR A 74 9.53 -8.62 0.64
N ILE A 75 9.83 -9.40 1.65
CA ILE A 75 9.82 -10.85 1.59
C ILE A 75 8.41 -11.36 1.87
N HIS A 76 8.06 -12.51 1.33
CA HIS A 76 6.74 -13.14 1.51
C HIS A 76 6.37 -13.25 2.99
N GLY A 77 5.24 -12.67 3.34
CA GLY A 77 4.73 -12.66 4.70
C GLY A 77 5.37 -11.66 5.66
N ARG A 78 6.31 -10.83 5.19
CA ARG A 78 7.09 -9.93 6.06
C ARG A 78 6.70 -8.46 5.99
N ALA A 79 5.75 -8.11 5.17
CA ALA A 79 5.38 -6.70 4.99
C ALA A 79 4.96 -5.98 6.28
N PRO A 80 4.15 -6.56 7.18
CA PRO A 80 3.79 -5.89 8.42
C PRO A 80 4.99 -5.55 9.30
N THR A 81 6.00 -6.41 9.32
CA THR A 81 7.23 -6.19 10.11
C THR A 81 8.04 -5.02 9.58
N ILE A 82 8.22 -4.98 8.26
CA ILE A 82 8.95 -3.89 7.59
C ILE A 82 8.20 -2.58 7.73
N ALA A 83 6.88 -2.61 7.55
CA ALA A 83 6.02 -1.43 7.71
C ALA A 83 6.08 -0.87 9.13
N THR A 84 6.11 -1.74 10.13
CA THR A 84 6.29 -1.34 11.53
C THR A 84 7.62 -0.59 11.71
N GLY A 85 8.69 -1.11 11.16
CA GLY A 85 10.00 -0.45 11.20
C GLY A 85 10.00 0.92 10.54
N ILE A 86 9.36 1.05 9.39
CA ILE A 86 9.22 2.31 8.66
C ILE A 86 8.45 3.33 9.50
N LYS A 87 7.35 2.93 10.10
CA LYS A 87 6.52 3.80 10.93
C LYS A 87 7.23 4.25 12.19
N LEU A 88 8.00 3.37 12.82
CA LEU A 88 8.81 3.71 13.99
C LEU A 88 9.97 4.66 13.64
N ALA A 89 10.56 4.48 12.47
CA ALA A 89 11.66 5.34 12.01
C ALA A 89 11.16 6.75 11.65
N ASN A 90 9.97 6.87 11.09
CA ASN A 90 9.35 8.15 10.77
C ASN A 90 7.84 8.09 11.01
N PRO A 91 7.38 8.47 12.21
CA PRO A 91 5.96 8.42 12.57
C PRO A 91 5.05 9.33 11.75
N GLU A 92 5.60 10.30 11.04
CA GLU A 92 4.83 11.22 10.18
C GLU A 92 4.41 10.59 8.86
N LEU A 93 5.01 9.47 8.48
CA LEU A 93 4.64 8.76 7.26
C LEU A 93 3.28 8.08 7.41
N ASP A 94 2.51 8.13 6.34
CA ASP A 94 1.28 7.37 6.18
C ASP A 94 1.64 6.03 5.52
N VAL A 95 1.64 4.98 6.30
CA VAL A 95 2.17 3.67 5.90
C VAL A 95 1.03 2.69 5.66
N TRP A 96 1.00 2.17 4.45
CA TRP A 96 0.01 1.20 3.97
C TRP A 96 0.68 -0.13 3.69
N VAL A 97 0.07 -1.20 4.15
CA VAL A 97 0.47 -2.57 3.81
C VAL A 97 -0.57 -3.16 2.87
N ILE A 98 -0.11 -3.65 1.74
CA ILE A 98 -0.96 -4.41 0.81
C ILE A 98 -0.48 -5.85 0.79
N THR A 99 -1.37 -6.75 1.07
CA THR A 99 -1.06 -8.18 1.18
C THR A 99 -2.16 -9.04 0.55
N GLY A 100 -1.80 -10.23 0.13
CA GLY A 100 -2.76 -11.26 -0.26
C GLY A 100 -3.13 -12.18 0.91
N ASP A 101 -4.00 -13.13 0.66
CA ASP A 101 -4.45 -14.07 1.69
C ASP A 101 -3.32 -14.98 2.19
N GLY A 102 -2.56 -15.58 1.29
CA GLY A 102 -1.43 -16.44 1.65
C GLY A 102 -0.28 -15.64 2.26
N ASP A 103 0.00 -14.50 1.69
CA ASP A 103 1.06 -13.59 2.12
C ASP A 103 0.83 -13.08 3.54
N GLY A 104 -0.37 -12.58 3.83
CA GLY A 104 -0.67 -11.95 5.12
C GLY A 104 -1.16 -12.90 6.20
N LEU A 105 -1.95 -13.90 5.84
CA LEU A 105 -2.68 -14.73 6.80
C LEU A 105 -2.12 -16.15 6.94
N SER A 106 -1.39 -16.65 5.94
CA SER A 106 -0.75 -17.95 5.99
C SER A 106 0.70 -17.80 6.45
N ILE A 107 1.63 -17.58 5.53
CA ILE A 107 3.05 -17.45 5.88
C ILE A 107 3.33 -16.24 6.79
N GLY A 108 2.58 -15.17 6.63
CA GLY A 108 2.71 -13.95 7.43
C GLY A 108 1.88 -13.88 8.69
N GLY A 109 1.14 -14.94 9.02
CA GLY A 109 0.16 -14.92 10.12
C GLY A 109 0.73 -14.50 11.46
N ASN A 110 1.93 -14.94 11.80
CA ASN A 110 2.60 -14.54 13.03
C ASN A 110 2.89 -13.03 13.08
N HIS A 111 3.37 -12.45 11.99
CA HIS A 111 3.67 -11.02 11.93
C HIS A 111 2.41 -10.17 11.92
N MET A 112 1.35 -10.66 11.30
CA MET A 112 0.04 -10.00 11.35
C MET A 112 -0.48 -9.95 12.77
N LEU A 113 -0.40 -11.07 13.49
CA LEU A 113 -0.82 -11.14 14.89
C LEU A 113 -0.03 -10.15 15.76
N HIS A 114 1.28 -10.10 15.58
CA HIS A 114 2.14 -9.19 16.36
C HIS A 114 1.89 -7.71 16.05
N VAL A 115 1.65 -7.34 14.81
CA VAL A 115 1.35 -5.94 14.47
C VAL A 115 0.01 -5.50 15.06
N LEU A 116 -0.98 -6.39 15.06
CA LEU A 116 -2.28 -6.12 15.69
C LEU A 116 -2.11 -5.96 17.21
N ARG A 117 -1.38 -6.87 17.84
CA ARG A 117 -1.12 -6.82 19.28
C ARG A 117 -0.41 -5.53 19.71
N ARG A 118 0.50 -5.06 18.89
CA ARG A 118 1.26 -3.82 19.17
C ARG A 118 0.50 -2.57 18.82
N ASN A 119 -0.62 -2.69 18.13
CA ASN A 119 -1.46 -1.57 17.72
C ASN A 119 -0.68 -0.47 16.98
N VAL A 120 0.17 -0.87 16.05
CA VAL A 120 0.95 0.06 15.24
C VAL A 120 0.01 0.81 14.29
N ASP A 121 0.21 2.10 14.15
CA ASP A 121 -0.61 2.96 13.28
C ASP A 121 -0.26 2.73 11.79
N LEU A 122 -0.83 1.68 11.25
CA LEU A 122 -0.70 1.26 9.85
C LEU A 122 -2.08 1.06 9.23
N GLN A 123 -2.17 1.29 7.94
CA GLN A 123 -3.31 0.86 7.14
C GLN A 123 -2.97 -0.49 6.51
N ILE A 124 -3.74 -1.52 6.78
CA ILE A 124 -3.49 -2.86 6.24
C ILE A 124 -4.66 -3.27 5.36
N GLY A 125 -4.40 -3.41 4.07
CA GLY A 125 -5.36 -3.88 3.10
C GLY A 125 -5.01 -5.28 2.60
N ARG A 126 -6.01 -6.17 2.60
CA ARG A 126 -5.90 -7.48 1.97
C ARG A 126 -6.62 -7.48 0.64
N ALA A 127 -5.90 -7.83 -0.41
CA ALA A 127 -6.46 -7.98 -1.74
C ALA A 127 -6.20 -9.39 -2.26
N SER A 128 -7.17 -9.98 -2.93
CA SER A 128 -7.02 -11.28 -3.55
C SER A 128 -7.78 -11.29 -4.88
N CYS A 129 -7.13 -11.75 -5.93
CA CYS A 129 -7.77 -11.90 -7.23
C CYS A 129 -8.54 -13.21 -7.38
N ARG A 130 -8.50 -14.09 -6.39
CA ARG A 130 -9.26 -15.33 -6.43
C ARG A 130 -10.71 -15.08 -6.04
N GLU A 131 -11.61 -15.30 -6.97
CA GLU A 131 -12.96 -15.63 -6.61
C GLU A 131 -12.92 -17.00 -5.89
N ARG A 132 -13.15 -16.95 -4.61
CA ARG A 132 -13.45 -18.20 -3.90
C ARG A 132 -14.92 -18.46 -4.01
N VAL A 133 -15.24 -19.43 -4.81
CA VAL A 133 -16.55 -20.03 -4.79
C VAL A 133 -16.71 -20.76 -3.46
#